data_900466b97aa4914d110fd73ce1566d10
#
_entry.id   900466b97aa4914d110fd73ce1566d10
#
_cell.length_a   1.000
_cell.length_b   1.000
_cell.length_c   1.000
_cell.angle_alpha   90.00
_cell.angle_beta   90.00
_cell.angle_gamma   90.00
#
_symmetry.space_group_name_H-M   'P 1'
#
loop_
_entity.id
_entity.type
_entity.pdbx_description
1 polymer ?
#
loop_
_entity_poly.entity_id
_entity_poly.type
_entity_poly.pdbx_seq_one_letter_code
_entity_poly.pdbx_strand_id
1 'polypeptide(L)'
;EIPCQALETEPGDIVCFNHNLKHAAFGGSSRRRMFTINCSQRFPEDRIDDFKNYISGHARFWNEKLYSKTMLETADAGRMVHLEQGAANDGHLVDLVKKARSEMPEPSRG
;
A
#
# COMPACT_ATOMS: atom_id res chain seq x y z
N GLU A 1 -23.10 -13.15 14.23
CA GLU A 1 -21.71 -12.92 14.71
C GLU A 1 -20.75 -13.31 13.62
N ILE A 2 -19.74 -12.50 13.39
CA ILE A 2 -18.64 -12.83 12.48
C ILE A 2 -17.55 -13.43 13.38
N PRO A 3 -17.15 -14.71 13.18
CA PRO A 3 -16.07 -15.28 13.95
C PRO A 3 -14.78 -14.50 13.68
N CYS A 4 -14.10 -14.09 14.72
CA CYS A 4 -12.81 -13.41 14.60
C CYS A 4 -11.76 -14.08 15.49
N GLN A 5 -10.51 -14.02 15.03
CA GLN A 5 -9.35 -14.49 15.77
C GLN A 5 -8.57 -13.25 16.22
N ALA A 6 -8.43 -13.07 17.52
CA ALA A 6 -7.52 -12.06 18.06
C ALA A 6 -6.08 -12.57 17.96
N LEU A 7 -5.20 -11.76 17.40
CA LEU A 7 -3.76 -12.00 17.35
C LEU A 7 -3.08 -10.98 18.27
N GLU A 8 -2.65 -11.45 19.43
CA GLU A 8 -1.81 -10.67 20.32
C GLU A 8 -0.37 -10.79 19.88
N THR A 9 0.32 -9.66 19.71
CA THR A 9 1.67 -9.61 19.16
C THR A 9 2.61 -8.85 20.06
N GLU A 10 3.86 -9.29 20.09
CA GLU A 10 4.97 -8.65 20.80
C GLU A 10 5.94 -7.97 19.80
N PRO A 11 6.83 -7.07 20.26
CA PRO A 11 7.86 -6.49 19.43
C PRO A 11 8.76 -7.56 18.78
N GLY A 12 8.82 -7.57 17.46
CA GLY A 12 9.53 -8.57 16.67
C GLY A 12 8.64 -9.58 15.96
N ASP A 13 7.37 -9.68 16.32
CA ASP A 13 6.43 -10.55 15.64
C ASP A 13 6.08 -10.05 14.24
N ILE A 14 5.89 -10.99 13.33
CA ILE A 14 5.45 -10.75 11.96
C ILE A 14 4.14 -11.50 11.72
N VAL A 15 3.14 -10.78 11.28
CA VAL A 15 1.85 -11.36 10.87
C VAL A 15 1.70 -11.24 9.36
N CYS A 16 1.60 -12.38 8.68
CA CYS A 16 1.33 -12.45 7.25
C CYS A 16 -0.09 -12.95 7.00
N PHE A 17 -0.86 -12.23 6.20
CA PHE A 17 -2.21 -12.64 5.87
C PHE A 17 -2.63 -12.14 4.48
N ASN A 18 -3.64 -12.78 3.90
CA ASN A 18 -4.22 -12.31 2.66
C ASN A 18 -4.97 -10.99 2.89
N HIS A 19 -4.59 -9.93 2.19
CA HIS A 19 -5.17 -8.59 2.36
C HIS A 19 -6.68 -8.51 2.11
N ASN A 20 -7.27 -9.50 1.42
CA ASN A 20 -8.72 -9.60 1.23
C ASN A 20 -9.47 -10.12 2.46
N LEU A 21 -8.77 -10.64 3.48
CA LEU A 21 -9.40 -10.98 4.74
C LEU A 21 -9.90 -9.71 5.44
N LYS A 22 -11.10 -9.78 5.99
CA LYS A 22 -11.60 -8.71 6.87
C LYS A 22 -10.74 -8.67 8.12
N HIS A 23 -10.11 -7.55 8.36
CA HIS A 23 -9.20 -7.36 9.48
C HIS A 23 -9.33 -5.97 10.05
N ALA A 24 -8.98 -5.84 11.32
CA ALA A 24 -8.89 -4.57 12.00
C ALA A 24 -7.81 -4.61 13.07
N ALA A 25 -7.25 -3.46 13.39
CA ALA A 25 -6.32 -3.30 14.51
C ALA A 25 -7.05 -2.66 15.68
N PHE A 26 -7.04 -3.34 16.83
CA PHE A 26 -7.63 -2.85 18.06
C PHE A 26 -6.58 -2.64 19.14
N GLY A 27 -6.88 -1.83 20.14
CA GLY A 27 -6.05 -1.71 21.33
C GLY A 27 -4.69 -1.10 21.04
N GLY A 28 -4.62 0.05 20.42
CA GLY A 28 -3.37 0.76 20.22
C GLY A 28 -2.96 1.53 21.47
N SER A 29 -1.63 1.70 21.68
CA SER A 29 -1.08 2.66 22.63
C SER A 29 -0.24 3.69 21.88
N SER A 30 0.05 4.83 22.53
CA SER A 30 0.93 5.86 21.96
C SER A 30 2.36 5.38 21.67
N ARG A 31 2.74 4.22 22.23
CA ARG A 31 4.06 3.60 22.01
C ARG A 31 4.05 2.49 20.95
N ARG A 32 2.89 2.11 20.41
CA ARG A 32 2.81 1.08 19.38
C ARG A 32 3.49 1.58 18.11
N ARG A 33 4.43 0.80 17.61
CA ARG A 33 5.02 0.99 16.29
C ARG A 33 4.71 -0.23 15.46
N MET A 34 4.19 -0.01 14.26
CA MET A 34 3.85 -1.05 13.31
C MET A 34 4.39 -0.64 11.95
N PHE A 35 4.93 -1.61 11.25
CA PHE A 35 5.35 -1.46 9.86
C PHE A 35 4.51 -2.42 9.01
N THR A 36 3.93 -1.92 7.93
CA THR A 36 3.11 -2.71 7.01
C THR A 36 3.76 -2.75 5.65
N ILE A 37 3.89 -3.95 5.08
CA ILE A 37 4.33 -4.16 3.71
C ILE A 37 3.17 -4.80 2.96
N ASN A 38 2.65 -4.12 1.96
CA ASN A 38 1.66 -4.68 1.06
C ASN A 38 2.37 -5.27 -0.15
N CYS A 39 2.16 -6.56 -0.38
CA CYS A 39 2.73 -7.27 -1.52
C CYS A 39 1.61 -7.68 -2.47
N SER A 40 1.86 -7.54 -3.76
CA SER A 40 1.00 -8.08 -4.81
C SER A 40 1.84 -8.90 -5.78
N GLN A 41 1.21 -9.86 -6.47
CA GLN A 41 1.87 -10.53 -7.58
C GLN A 41 2.13 -9.53 -8.72
N ARG A 42 3.13 -9.82 -9.54
CA ARG A 42 3.35 -9.09 -10.80
C ARG A 42 2.16 -9.34 -11.74
N PHE A 43 1.61 -8.28 -12.31
CA PHE A 43 0.55 -8.37 -13.30
C PHE A 43 1.16 -8.65 -14.69
N PRO A 44 0.57 -9.54 -15.50
CA PRO A 44 0.98 -9.73 -16.89
C PRO A 44 0.68 -8.47 -17.72
N GLU A 45 1.34 -8.34 -18.86
CA GLU A 45 1.27 -7.12 -19.69
C GLU A 45 -0.15 -6.82 -20.20
N ASP A 46 -0.92 -7.84 -20.52
CA ASP A 46 -2.32 -7.74 -20.98
C ASP A 46 -3.28 -7.31 -19.84
N ARG A 47 -2.82 -7.26 -18.59
CA ARG A 47 -3.58 -6.84 -17.41
C ARG A 47 -3.01 -5.62 -16.70
N ILE A 48 -2.21 -4.82 -17.38
CA ILE A 48 -1.63 -3.60 -16.79
C ILE A 48 -2.70 -2.59 -16.40
N ASP A 49 -3.83 -2.54 -17.09
CA ASP A 49 -4.93 -1.63 -16.69
C ASP A 49 -5.60 -2.08 -15.39
N ASP A 50 -5.70 -3.38 -15.13
CA ASP A 50 -6.14 -3.89 -13.83
C ASP A 50 -5.17 -3.48 -12.71
N PHE A 51 -3.87 -3.55 -12.99
CA PHE A 51 -2.85 -3.09 -12.06
C PHE A 51 -2.98 -1.57 -11.78
N LYS A 52 -3.12 -0.75 -12.81
CA LYS A 52 -3.35 0.69 -12.65
C LYS A 52 -4.61 0.98 -11.82
N ASN A 53 -5.69 0.27 -12.09
CA ASN A 53 -6.91 0.38 -11.29
C ASN A 53 -6.67 0.01 -9.83
N TYR A 54 -5.93 -1.07 -9.57
CA TYR A 54 -5.57 -1.49 -8.22
C TYR A 54 -4.78 -0.43 -7.46
N ILE A 55 -3.74 0.14 -8.08
CA ILE A 55 -2.90 1.16 -7.43
C ILE A 55 -3.59 2.53 -7.35
N SER A 56 -4.62 2.80 -8.14
CA SER A 56 -5.38 4.06 -8.11
C SER A 56 -5.94 4.40 -6.72
N GLY A 57 -6.21 3.39 -5.90
CA GLY A 57 -6.62 3.56 -4.51
C GLY A 57 -5.64 4.34 -3.64
N HIS A 58 -4.37 4.42 -4.02
CA HIS A 58 -3.36 5.22 -3.31
C HIS A 58 -3.59 6.73 -3.39
N ALA A 59 -4.35 7.19 -4.38
CA ALA A 59 -4.68 8.61 -4.54
C ALA A 59 -5.43 9.19 -3.32
N ARG A 60 -6.22 8.37 -2.62
CA ARG A 60 -6.93 8.79 -1.38
C ARG A 60 -5.98 9.18 -0.25
N PHE A 61 -4.75 8.69 -0.27
CA PHE A 61 -3.70 9.05 0.68
C PHE A 61 -2.83 10.22 0.19
N TRP A 62 -3.18 10.81 -0.95
CA TRP A 62 -2.43 11.84 -1.66
C TRP A 62 -1.03 11.42 -2.11
N ASN A 63 -0.87 10.12 -2.34
CA ASN A 63 0.38 9.55 -2.86
C ASN A 63 0.42 9.69 -4.39
N GLU A 64 1.22 10.62 -4.88
CA GLU A 64 1.46 10.84 -6.33
C GLU A 64 2.40 9.80 -6.94
N LYS A 65 3.08 9.03 -6.09
CA LYS A 65 3.99 7.94 -6.44
C LYS A 65 3.79 6.76 -5.51
N LEU A 66 3.95 5.54 -6.03
CA LEU A 66 3.89 4.33 -5.21
C LEU A 66 5.06 4.21 -4.24
N TYR A 67 6.23 4.62 -4.69
CA TYR A 67 7.47 4.46 -3.93
C TYR A 67 8.15 5.80 -3.71
N SER A 68 8.76 5.97 -2.55
CA SER A 68 9.57 7.15 -2.27
C SER A 68 10.84 7.14 -3.12
N LYS A 69 11.39 8.33 -3.36
CA LYS A 69 12.67 8.50 -4.04
C LYS A 69 13.78 7.67 -3.37
N THR A 70 13.87 7.74 -2.05
CA THR A 70 14.86 6.97 -1.28
C THR A 70 14.69 5.47 -1.49
N MET A 71 13.46 4.96 -1.54
CA MET A 71 13.20 3.54 -1.75
C MET A 71 13.72 3.06 -3.11
N LEU A 72 13.56 3.87 -4.15
CA LEU A 72 14.05 3.54 -5.50
C LEU A 72 15.58 3.69 -5.61
N GLU A 73 16.15 4.76 -5.04
CA GLU A 73 17.60 5.03 -5.11
C GLU A 73 18.43 4.03 -4.31
N THR A 74 17.88 3.45 -3.25
CA THR A 74 18.57 2.46 -2.42
C THR A 74 18.28 1.02 -2.82
N ALA A 75 17.46 0.79 -3.85
CA ALA A 75 17.15 -0.55 -4.30
C ALA A 75 18.31 -1.14 -5.08
N ASP A 76 18.77 -2.31 -4.67
CA ASP A 76 19.65 -3.14 -5.46
C ASP A 76 18.87 -3.85 -6.60
N ALA A 77 19.59 -4.59 -7.45
CA ALA A 77 18.95 -5.30 -8.56
C ALA A 77 17.88 -6.30 -8.11
N GLY A 78 18.11 -6.98 -6.99
CA GLY A 78 17.16 -7.97 -6.45
C GLY A 78 15.86 -7.31 -5.98
N ARG A 79 15.94 -6.14 -5.35
CA ARG A 79 14.75 -5.37 -4.95
C ARG A 79 14.07 -4.68 -6.13
N MET A 80 14.84 -4.19 -7.09
CA MET A 80 14.29 -3.42 -8.21
C MET A 80 13.30 -4.23 -9.05
N VAL A 81 13.50 -5.54 -9.23
CA VAL A 81 12.55 -6.39 -9.96
C VAL A 81 11.15 -6.41 -9.35
N HIS A 82 11.04 -6.11 -8.05
CA HIS A 82 9.75 -6.00 -7.34
C HIS A 82 9.13 -4.61 -7.39
N LEU A 83 9.91 -3.59 -7.73
CA LEU A 83 9.46 -2.19 -7.73
C LEU A 83 9.20 -1.66 -9.14
N GLU A 84 9.90 -2.19 -10.16
CA GLU A 84 9.91 -1.63 -11.52
C GLU A 84 8.51 -1.52 -12.15
N GLN A 85 7.63 -2.53 -11.97
CA GLN A 85 6.29 -2.48 -12.55
C GLN A 85 5.46 -1.36 -11.94
N GLY A 86 5.53 -1.17 -10.63
CA GLY A 86 4.85 -0.08 -9.94
C GLY A 86 5.37 1.28 -10.36
N ALA A 87 6.70 1.45 -10.35
CA ALA A 87 7.35 2.71 -10.73
C ALA A 87 7.07 3.10 -12.19
N ALA A 88 6.98 2.12 -13.09
CA ALA A 88 6.70 2.36 -14.51
C ALA A 88 5.23 2.71 -14.80
N ASN A 89 4.30 2.38 -13.89
CA ASN A 89 2.86 2.49 -14.13
C ASN A 89 2.11 3.43 -13.18
N ASP A 90 2.80 4.20 -12.35
CA ASP A 90 2.18 5.08 -11.35
C ASP A 90 1.89 6.52 -11.83
N GLY A 91 2.23 6.85 -13.07
CA GLY A 91 2.14 8.23 -13.59
C GLY A 91 0.74 8.86 -13.52
N HIS A 92 -0.31 8.05 -13.66
CA HIS A 92 -1.71 8.51 -13.60
C HIS A 92 -2.14 8.93 -12.18
N LEU A 93 -1.39 8.54 -11.14
CA LEU A 93 -1.72 8.90 -9.74
C LEU A 93 -1.69 10.42 -9.52
N VAL A 94 -0.86 11.15 -10.23
CA VAL A 94 -0.76 12.62 -10.10
C VAL A 94 -2.11 13.30 -10.31
N ASP A 95 -2.83 12.92 -11.37
CA ASP A 95 -4.13 13.53 -11.68
C ASP A 95 -5.23 13.04 -10.72
N LEU A 96 -5.19 11.78 -10.31
CA LEU A 96 -6.10 11.25 -9.31
C LEU A 96 -5.90 11.92 -7.94
N VAL A 97 -4.66 12.22 -7.56
CA VAL A 97 -4.37 12.95 -6.31
C VAL A 97 -4.88 14.39 -6.38
N LYS A 98 -4.70 15.09 -7.51
CA LYS A 98 -5.28 16.44 -7.70
C LYS A 98 -6.80 16.41 -7.49
N LYS A 99 -7.48 15.42 -8.08
CA LYS A 99 -8.91 15.22 -7.90
C LYS A 99 -9.25 14.93 -6.42
N ALA A 100 -8.57 13.97 -5.80
CA ALA A 100 -8.80 13.63 -4.40
C ALA A 100 -8.63 14.83 -3.46
N ARG A 101 -7.62 15.67 -3.69
CA ARG A 101 -7.39 16.91 -2.92
C ARG A 101 -8.51 17.93 -3.08
N SER A 102 -9.19 17.97 -4.22
CA SER A 102 -10.33 18.85 -4.41
C SER A 102 -11.61 18.34 -3.75
N GLU A 103 -11.71 17.05 -3.50
CA GLU A 103 -12.89 16.38 -2.95
C GLU A 103 -12.78 16.11 -1.43
N MET A 104 -11.56 16.04 -0.90
CA MET A 104 -11.28 15.68 0.50
C MET A 104 -10.42 16.76 1.18
N PRO A 105 -10.78 17.23 2.38
CA PRO A 105 -10.03 18.25 3.11
C PRO A 105 -8.69 17.73 3.67
N GLU A 106 -8.54 16.41 3.83
CA GLU A 106 -7.31 15.75 4.32
C GLU A 106 -7.18 14.37 3.67
N PRO A 107 -5.95 13.80 3.60
CA PRO A 107 -5.75 12.46 3.09
C PRO A 107 -6.44 11.42 3.99
N SER A 108 -6.90 10.33 3.39
CA SER A 108 -7.44 9.20 4.15
C SER A 108 -6.39 8.66 5.13
N ARG A 109 -6.84 8.26 6.30
CA ARG A 109 -5.97 7.66 7.33
C ARG A 109 -5.94 6.13 7.30
N GLY A 110 -6.58 5.54 6.31
CA GLY A 110 -6.69 4.08 6.15
C GLY A 110 -8.04 3.53 6.47
#